data_e1e471b2dfe63a2c40202f4544309f5d
#
_entry.id   e1e471b2dfe63a2c40202f4544309f5d
#
_cell.length_a   1.000
_cell.length_b   1.000
_cell.length_c   1.000
_cell.angle_alpha   90.00
_cell.angle_beta   90.00
_cell.angle_gamma   90.00
#
_symmetry.space_group_name_H-M   'P 1'
#
loop_
_entity.id
_entity.type
_entity.pdbx_description
1 polymer ?
#
loop_
_entity_poly.entity_id
_entity_poly.type
_entity_poly.pdbx_seq_one_letter_code
_entity_poly.pdbx_strand_id
1 'polypeptide(L)'
;MGSEMCIRDRCEADHLFATRLWQNNSKVHFDINAREDKKRLIYGGHIISLVRALSFNGLENAQLIVGINGGTHANPVFAEDTIYCWSEVLDKIDLNVRNIAALRLRTVGTKEKNHNMRLKSDDGKYLPTIVLDFDYWVLVPKEL
;
A
#
# COMPACT_ATOMS: atom_id res chain seq x y z
N MET A 1 -7.27 13.85 5.69
CA MET A 1 -8.47 13.47 4.94
C MET A 1 -8.27 12.03 4.46
N GLY A 2 -9.01 11.08 4.99
CA GLY A 2 -8.90 9.68 4.58
C GLY A 2 -9.89 9.41 3.45
N SER A 3 -9.43 8.91 2.32
CA SER A 3 -10.32 8.33 1.32
C SER A 3 -10.35 6.83 1.53
N GLU A 4 -11.52 6.29 1.85
CA GLU A 4 -11.73 4.86 1.93
C GLU A 4 -12.18 4.34 0.57
N MET A 5 -11.47 3.39 0.01
CA MET A 5 -11.92 2.64 -1.14
C MET A 5 -11.70 1.15 -0.91
N CYS A 6 -12.76 0.36 -1.18
CA CYS A 6 -12.75 -1.09 -1.04
C CYS A 6 -12.51 -1.72 -2.42
N ILE A 7 -11.58 -2.66 -2.52
CA ILE A 7 -11.51 -3.57 -3.67
C ILE A 7 -11.77 -4.98 -3.19
N ARG A 8 -12.78 -5.59 -3.81
CA ARG A 8 -13.14 -6.98 -3.61
C ARG A 8 -12.28 -7.94 -4.44
N ASP A 9 -12.14 -9.12 -3.87
CA ASP A 9 -11.81 -10.39 -4.52
C ASP A 9 -10.57 -10.34 -5.42
N ARG A 10 -9.43 -10.54 -4.78
CA ARG A 10 -8.21 -10.75 -5.53
C ARG A 10 -8.18 -12.16 -6.07
N CYS A 11 -8.34 -12.22 -7.38
CA CYS A 11 -8.03 -13.43 -8.11
C CYS A 11 -6.55 -13.77 -7.89
N GLU A 12 -6.27 -15.01 -7.52
CA GLU A 12 -4.92 -15.53 -7.39
C GLU A 12 -4.08 -15.28 -8.66
N ALA A 13 -4.73 -15.22 -9.82
CA ALA A 13 -4.11 -14.94 -11.11
C ALA A 13 -3.45 -13.56 -11.16
N ASP A 14 -4.04 -12.53 -10.53
CA ASP A 14 -3.52 -11.16 -10.59
C ASP A 14 -2.16 -11.03 -9.91
N HIS A 15 -2.02 -11.58 -8.71
CA HIS A 15 -0.75 -11.51 -8.02
C HIS A 15 0.31 -12.44 -8.63
N LEU A 16 -0.08 -13.58 -9.19
CA LEU A 16 0.82 -14.47 -9.93
C LEU A 16 1.35 -13.78 -11.20
N PHE A 17 0.48 -13.04 -11.89
CA PHE A 17 0.90 -12.22 -13.04
C PHE A 17 1.89 -11.13 -12.61
N ALA A 18 1.57 -10.35 -11.56
CA ALA A 18 2.46 -9.33 -11.02
C ALA A 18 3.81 -9.90 -10.56
N THR A 19 3.80 -11.05 -9.88
CA THR A 19 5.01 -11.75 -9.44
C THR A 19 5.92 -12.09 -10.61
N ARG A 20 5.37 -12.58 -11.72
CA ARG A 20 6.14 -12.90 -12.94
C ARG A 20 6.61 -11.65 -13.67
N LEU A 21 5.76 -10.64 -13.79
CA LEU A 21 6.07 -9.38 -14.46
C LEU A 21 7.29 -8.70 -13.83
N TRP A 22 7.35 -8.70 -12.51
CA TRP A 22 8.45 -8.12 -11.73
C TRP A 22 9.59 -9.09 -11.43
N GLN A 23 9.58 -10.28 -12.07
CA GLN A 23 10.62 -11.30 -11.95
C GLN A 23 10.94 -11.69 -10.49
N ASN A 24 9.94 -11.66 -9.61
CA ASN A 24 10.09 -12.12 -8.24
C ASN A 24 10.17 -13.65 -8.24
N ASN A 25 11.27 -14.20 -7.75
CA ASN A 25 11.55 -15.64 -7.73
C ASN A 25 11.36 -16.27 -6.34
N SER A 26 10.83 -15.55 -5.36
CA SER A 26 10.55 -16.09 -4.04
C SER A 26 9.40 -17.09 -4.09
N LYS A 27 9.69 -18.36 -3.76
CA LYS A 27 8.76 -19.49 -3.88
C LYS A 27 7.43 -19.27 -3.13
N VAL A 28 7.44 -18.56 -2.00
CA VAL A 28 6.24 -18.30 -1.19
C VAL A 28 5.12 -17.58 -1.97
N HIS A 29 5.45 -16.93 -3.08
CA HIS A 29 4.49 -16.20 -3.90
C HIS A 29 3.87 -17.03 -5.03
N PHE A 30 4.48 -18.14 -5.45
CA PHE A 30 3.97 -18.90 -6.60
C PHE A 30 3.90 -20.42 -6.36
N ASP A 31 4.67 -20.97 -5.43
CA ASP A 31 4.65 -22.40 -5.13
C ASP A 31 3.72 -22.67 -3.93
N ILE A 32 2.62 -23.35 -4.19
CA ILE A 32 1.65 -23.72 -3.14
C ILE A 32 2.25 -24.64 -2.06
N ASN A 33 3.36 -25.34 -2.40
CA ASN A 33 4.05 -26.24 -1.48
C ASN A 33 5.14 -25.54 -0.64
N ALA A 34 5.40 -24.25 -0.91
CA ALA A 34 6.39 -23.48 -0.16
C ALA A 34 5.99 -23.18 1.29
N ARG A 35 4.71 -23.41 1.63
CA ARG A 35 4.14 -23.17 2.96
C ARG A 35 3.32 -24.38 3.43
N GLU A 36 3.29 -24.60 4.73
CA GLU A 36 2.52 -25.69 5.35
C GLU A 36 1.01 -25.54 5.15
N ASP A 37 0.50 -24.30 5.19
CA ASP A 37 -0.90 -23.96 5.01
C ASP A 37 -1.40 -24.04 3.56
N LYS A 38 -0.52 -24.42 2.61
CA LYS A 38 -0.82 -24.57 1.18
C LYS A 38 -1.43 -23.29 0.56
N LYS A 39 -1.09 -22.12 1.09
CA LYS A 39 -1.53 -20.81 0.57
C LYS A 39 -0.35 -20.06 -0.01
N ARG A 40 -0.55 -19.38 -1.14
CA ARG A 40 0.43 -18.47 -1.70
C ARG A 40 0.31 -17.11 -1.02
N LEU A 41 1.44 -16.60 -0.54
CA LEU A 41 1.52 -15.25 -0.01
C LEU A 41 1.47 -14.25 -1.17
N ILE A 42 0.60 -13.24 -1.10
CA ILE A 42 0.54 -12.21 -2.13
C ILE A 42 1.85 -11.42 -2.15
N TYR A 43 2.36 -11.17 -3.35
CA TYR A 43 3.57 -10.38 -3.58
C TYR A 43 3.43 -8.95 -3.04
N GLY A 44 4.39 -8.52 -2.21
CA GLY A 44 4.35 -7.21 -1.56
C GLY A 44 4.27 -6.03 -2.52
N GLY A 45 4.97 -6.09 -3.65
CA GLY A 45 4.87 -5.06 -4.70
C GLY A 45 3.47 -4.93 -5.28
N HIS A 46 2.71 -6.03 -5.35
CA HIS A 46 1.31 -5.99 -5.74
C HIS A 46 0.45 -5.25 -4.70
N ILE A 47 0.72 -5.45 -3.40
CA ILE A 47 0.02 -4.74 -2.33
C ILE A 47 0.33 -3.23 -2.36
N ILE A 48 1.58 -2.83 -2.56
CA ILE A 48 1.95 -1.41 -2.71
C ILE A 48 1.19 -0.79 -3.89
N SER A 49 1.22 -1.44 -5.05
CA SER A 49 0.55 -0.98 -6.27
C SER A 49 -0.96 -0.82 -6.05
N LEU A 50 -1.57 -1.80 -5.39
CA LEU A 50 -2.98 -1.77 -5.04
C LEU A 50 -3.34 -0.60 -4.13
N VAL A 51 -2.64 -0.48 -3.01
CA VAL A 51 -2.90 0.55 -2.01
C VAL A 51 -2.70 1.94 -2.62
N ARG A 52 -1.71 2.09 -3.51
CA ARG A 52 -1.52 3.32 -4.29
C ARG A 52 -2.70 3.59 -5.25
N ALA A 53 -3.17 2.60 -5.96
CA ALA A 53 -4.34 2.74 -6.84
C ALA A 53 -5.60 3.13 -6.06
N LEU A 54 -5.79 2.55 -4.87
CA LEU A 54 -6.90 2.89 -3.97
C LEU A 54 -6.82 4.33 -3.45
N SER A 55 -5.63 4.87 -3.27
CA SER A 55 -5.42 6.25 -2.80
C SER A 55 -5.69 7.32 -3.88
N PHE A 56 -6.02 6.92 -5.12
CA PHE A 56 -6.31 7.84 -6.22
C PHE A 56 -7.44 8.81 -5.87
N ASN A 57 -8.49 8.36 -5.22
CA ASN A 57 -9.58 9.23 -4.76
C ASN A 57 -9.06 10.19 -3.67
N GLY A 58 -8.98 11.46 -4.01
CA GLY A 58 -8.45 12.53 -3.16
C GLY A 58 -6.95 12.79 -3.30
N LEU A 59 -6.21 11.95 -4.05
CA LEU A 59 -4.78 12.11 -4.31
C LEU A 59 -4.44 11.94 -5.81
N GLU A 60 -5.40 12.17 -6.70
CA GLU A 60 -5.24 11.96 -8.15
C GLU A 60 -4.03 12.72 -8.76
N ASN A 61 -3.69 13.88 -8.20
CA ASN A 61 -2.56 14.68 -8.65
C ASN A 61 -1.22 14.30 -8.01
N ALA A 62 -1.22 13.35 -7.05
CA ALA A 62 -0.05 12.89 -6.31
C ALA A 62 0.55 11.62 -6.93
N GLN A 63 0.81 11.61 -8.24
CA GLN A 63 1.15 10.39 -8.97
C GLN A 63 2.65 10.09 -9.02
N LEU A 64 3.51 11.10 -9.08
CA LEU A 64 4.94 10.91 -9.21
C LEU A 64 5.60 10.74 -7.84
N ILE A 65 6.01 9.53 -7.52
CA ILE A 65 6.83 9.23 -6.32
C ILE A 65 8.27 9.69 -6.61
N VAL A 66 8.82 10.52 -5.74
CA VAL A 66 10.19 11.05 -5.85
C VAL A 66 11.11 10.58 -4.73
N GLY A 67 10.57 9.99 -3.70
CA GLY A 67 11.35 9.43 -2.60
C GLY A 67 10.54 8.49 -1.73
N ILE A 68 11.18 7.47 -1.20
CA ILE A 68 10.60 6.52 -0.27
C ILE A 68 11.39 6.61 1.03
N ASN A 69 10.73 6.97 2.13
CA ASN A 69 11.33 7.01 3.45
C ASN A 69 11.34 5.63 4.11
N GLY A 70 10.31 4.85 3.86
CA GLY A 70 10.20 3.51 4.39
C GLY A 70 8.91 2.81 3.98
N GLY A 71 8.91 1.50 4.16
CA GLY A 71 7.74 0.67 3.92
C GLY A 71 7.83 -0.64 4.70
N THR A 72 6.72 -1.01 5.34
CA THR A 72 6.61 -2.24 6.10
C THR A 72 5.42 -3.04 5.61
N HIS A 73 5.66 -4.26 5.13
CA HIS A 73 4.63 -5.29 4.97
C HIS A 73 4.39 -5.91 6.35
N ALA A 74 3.39 -5.37 7.08
CA ALA A 74 3.21 -5.66 8.49
C ALA A 74 2.64 -7.06 8.74
N ASN A 75 1.66 -7.47 7.94
CA ASN A 75 1.04 -8.80 8.03
C ASN A 75 0.82 -9.41 6.64
N PRO A 76 0.76 -10.75 6.55
CA PRO A 76 0.57 -11.46 5.28
C PRO A 76 -0.81 -11.17 4.68
N VAL A 77 -0.86 -11.13 3.34
CA VAL A 77 -2.08 -11.04 2.55
C VAL A 77 -2.18 -12.27 1.68
N PHE A 78 -3.38 -12.84 1.58
CA PHE A 78 -3.70 -14.00 0.78
C PHE A 78 -4.78 -13.69 -0.25
N ALA A 79 -4.99 -14.59 -1.21
CA ALA A 79 -6.13 -14.52 -2.10
C ALA A 79 -7.43 -14.42 -1.30
N GLU A 80 -8.42 -13.69 -1.82
CA GLU A 80 -9.72 -13.41 -1.20
C GLU A 80 -9.70 -12.40 -0.04
N ASP A 81 -8.52 -11.96 0.45
CA ASP A 81 -8.47 -10.84 1.40
C ASP A 81 -8.96 -9.54 0.73
N THR A 82 -9.82 -8.81 1.40
CA THR A 82 -10.23 -7.46 0.99
C THR A 82 -9.31 -6.43 1.62
N ILE A 83 -8.77 -5.54 0.79
CA ILE A 83 -7.87 -4.48 1.25
C ILE A 83 -8.56 -3.12 1.16
N TYR A 84 -8.48 -2.39 2.24
CA TYR A 84 -8.87 -0.99 2.36
C TYR A 84 -7.63 -0.12 2.46
N CYS A 85 -7.78 1.15 2.14
CA CYS A 85 -6.66 2.09 2.17
C CYS A 85 -7.09 3.42 2.78
N TRP A 86 -6.19 4.04 3.53
CA TRP A 86 -6.27 5.44 3.90
C TRP A 86 -4.90 6.10 3.77
N SER A 87 -4.89 7.42 3.58
CA SER A 87 -3.66 8.21 3.46
C SER A 87 -3.70 9.42 4.37
N GLU A 88 -2.54 9.77 4.90
CA GLU A 88 -2.29 10.93 5.73
C GLU A 88 -1.21 11.79 5.09
N VAL A 89 -1.42 13.11 5.05
CA VAL A 89 -0.37 14.07 4.66
C VAL A 89 0.46 14.37 5.91
N LEU A 90 1.72 13.93 5.91
CA LEU A 90 2.65 14.13 7.01
C LEU A 90 3.39 15.47 6.92
N ASP A 91 3.68 15.92 5.69
CA ASP A 91 4.45 17.13 5.47
C ASP A 91 4.19 17.70 4.07
N LYS A 92 4.47 19.00 3.89
CA LYS A 92 4.37 19.70 2.62
C LYS A 92 5.56 20.64 2.44
N ILE A 93 6.24 20.51 1.32
CA ILE A 93 7.42 21.33 0.99
C ILE A 93 7.19 22.07 -0.32
N ASP A 94 7.39 23.38 -0.32
CA ASP A 94 7.53 24.17 -1.53
C ASP A 94 8.95 23.98 -2.09
N LEU A 95 9.04 23.46 -3.30
CA LEU A 95 10.33 23.20 -3.96
C LEU A 95 10.94 24.45 -4.61
N ASN A 96 10.31 25.64 -4.49
CA ASN A 96 10.69 26.86 -5.22
C ASN A 96 10.73 26.67 -6.75
N VAL A 97 10.04 25.64 -7.24
CA VAL A 97 9.82 25.39 -8.65
C VAL A 97 8.41 25.83 -8.99
N ARG A 98 8.25 26.51 -10.17
CA ARG A 98 6.95 27.01 -10.59
C ARG A 98 5.92 25.89 -10.63
N ASN A 99 4.82 26.10 -9.92
CA ASN A 99 3.63 25.24 -9.87
C ASN A 99 3.87 23.81 -9.36
N ILE A 100 4.98 23.54 -8.67
CA ILE A 100 5.26 22.21 -8.13
C ILE A 100 5.58 22.29 -6.62
N ALA A 101 4.96 21.43 -5.86
CA ALA A 101 5.26 21.18 -4.45
C ALA A 101 5.48 19.66 -4.22
N ALA A 102 6.02 19.32 -3.08
CA ALA A 102 6.13 17.95 -2.64
C ALA A 102 5.26 17.72 -1.40
N LEU A 103 4.59 16.57 -1.36
CA LEU A 103 3.88 16.06 -0.19
C LEU A 103 4.56 14.81 0.33
N ARG A 104 4.76 14.75 1.64
CA ARG A 104 5.08 13.50 2.33
C ARG A 104 3.78 12.84 2.73
N LEU A 105 3.58 11.64 2.25
CA LEU A 105 2.37 10.85 2.48
C LEU A 105 2.72 9.59 3.28
N ARG A 106 1.84 9.25 4.20
CA ARG A 106 1.75 7.93 4.77
C ARG A 106 0.52 7.26 4.22
N THR A 107 0.69 6.15 3.53
CA THR A 107 -0.43 5.37 3.00
C THR A 107 -0.45 3.99 3.66
N VAL A 108 -1.59 3.64 4.23
CA VAL A 108 -1.78 2.42 5.00
C VAL A 108 -2.78 1.51 4.31
N GLY A 109 -2.38 0.26 4.12
CA GLY A 109 -3.27 -0.83 3.71
C GLY A 109 -3.75 -1.63 4.91
N THR A 110 -5.04 -1.92 4.96
CA THR A 110 -5.66 -2.67 6.07
C THR A 110 -6.72 -3.64 5.55
N LYS A 111 -6.98 -4.73 6.29
CA LYS A 111 -8.08 -5.68 6.03
C LYS A 111 -9.39 -5.25 6.70
N GLU A 112 -9.41 -4.15 7.43
CA GLU A 112 -10.57 -3.68 8.19
C GLU A 112 -11.13 -2.39 7.60
N LYS A 113 -12.42 -2.36 7.30
CA LYS A 113 -13.10 -1.23 6.65
C LYS A 113 -13.11 0.03 7.52
N ASN A 114 -13.42 -0.11 8.79
CA ASN A 114 -13.58 1.00 9.72
C ASN A 114 -12.38 1.10 10.66
N HIS A 115 -11.19 1.26 10.07
CA HIS A 115 -9.97 1.38 10.83
C HIS A 115 -9.92 2.71 11.59
N ASN A 116 -9.64 2.66 12.90
CA ASN A 116 -9.54 3.84 13.78
C ASN A 116 -8.21 4.60 13.65
N MET A 117 -7.50 4.46 12.54
CA MET A 117 -6.18 5.03 12.25
C MET A 117 -5.05 4.59 13.21
N ARG A 118 -5.33 3.65 14.11
CA ARG A 118 -4.32 3.08 15.00
C ARG A 118 -3.59 1.95 14.29
N LEU A 119 -2.27 2.08 14.13
CA LEU A 119 -1.46 1.09 13.42
C LEU A 119 -0.90 0.00 14.31
N LYS A 120 -0.63 0.34 15.56
CA LYS A 120 0.10 -0.52 16.49
C LYS A 120 -0.66 -0.67 17.81
N SER A 121 -0.52 -1.81 18.42
CA SER A 121 -0.93 -2.10 19.81
C SER A 121 -0.01 -1.41 20.81
N ASP A 122 -0.35 -1.50 22.09
CA ASP A 122 0.40 -0.85 23.18
C ASP A 122 1.82 -1.43 23.34
N ASP A 123 2.05 -2.66 22.89
CA ASP A 123 3.36 -3.33 22.85
C ASP A 123 4.21 -2.94 21.61
N GLY A 124 3.76 -2.00 20.80
CA GLY A 124 4.47 -1.46 19.63
C GLY A 124 4.41 -2.33 18.38
N LYS A 125 3.72 -3.48 18.41
CA LYS A 125 3.53 -4.34 17.24
C LYS A 125 2.39 -3.84 16.36
N TYR A 126 2.50 -4.05 15.05
CA TYR A 126 1.39 -3.76 14.14
C TYR A 126 0.15 -4.57 14.49
N LEU A 127 -1.01 -3.93 14.38
CA LEU A 127 -2.29 -4.63 14.52
C LEU A 127 -2.42 -5.70 13.42
N PRO A 128 -3.07 -6.84 13.69
CA PRO A 128 -3.18 -7.95 12.73
C PRO A 128 -3.85 -7.56 11.40
N THR A 129 -4.68 -6.53 11.41
CA THR A 129 -5.39 -6.02 10.24
C THR A 129 -4.55 -5.14 9.33
N ILE A 130 -3.45 -4.56 9.84
CA ILE A 130 -2.55 -3.71 9.05
C ILE A 130 -1.66 -4.59 8.16
N VAL A 131 -1.69 -4.34 6.86
CA VAL A 131 -0.92 -5.12 5.89
C VAL A 131 0.23 -4.34 5.26
N LEU A 132 0.07 -3.01 5.14
CA LEU A 132 1.09 -2.12 4.60
C LEU A 132 1.11 -0.81 5.41
N ASP A 133 2.29 -0.34 5.73
CA ASP A 133 2.58 1.03 6.21
C ASP A 133 3.66 1.60 5.31
N PHE A 134 3.34 2.63 4.51
CA PHE A 134 4.18 3.15 3.45
C PHE A 134 4.34 4.66 3.56
N ASP A 135 5.57 5.13 3.78
CA ASP A 135 5.96 6.54 3.94
C ASP A 135 6.81 6.97 2.75
N TYR A 136 6.34 7.96 2.00
CA TYR A 136 6.96 8.38 0.74
C TYR A 136 6.63 9.81 0.37
N TRP A 137 7.42 10.38 -0.54
CA TRP A 137 7.24 11.70 -1.11
C TRP A 137 6.69 11.64 -2.53
N VAL A 138 5.75 12.54 -2.83
CA VAL A 138 5.17 12.71 -4.17
C VAL A 138 5.22 14.16 -4.60
N LEU A 139 5.32 14.40 -5.91
CA LEU A 139 5.11 15.72 -6.48
C LEU A 139 3.63 15.97 -6.73
N VAL A 140 3.21 17.20 -6.48
CA VAL A 140 1.85 17.69 -6.74
C VAL A 140 1.90 19.07 -7.38
N PRO A 141 0.90 19.44 -8.19
CA PRO A 141 0.71 20.83 -8.59
C PRO A 141 0.44 21.70 -7.36
N LYS A 142 0.94 22.94 -7.34
CA LYS A 142 0.63 23.92 -6.28
C LYS A 142 -0.79 24.44 -6.39
N GLU A 143 -1.23 24.68 -7.60
CA GLU A 143 -2.58 25.15 -7.96
C GLU A 143 -2.97 24.54 -9.31
N LEU A 144 -4.22 24.23 -9.46
CA LEU A 144 -4.84 23.91 -10.73
C LEU A 144 -5.44 25.17 -11.33
#